data_06d0075bc9682e841cb80681729ee1ec
#
_entry.id   06d0075bc9682e841cb80681729ee1ec
#
_cell.length_a   1.000
_cell.length_b   1.000
_cell.length_c   1.000
_cell.angle_alpha   90.00
_cell.angle_beta   90.00
_cell.angle_gamma   90.00
#
_symmetry.space_group_name_H-M   'P 1'
#
loop_
_entity.id
_entity.type
_entity.pdbx_description
1 polymer ?
#
loop_
_entity_poly.entity_id
_entity_poly.type
_entity_poly.pdbx_seq_one_letter_code
_entity_poly.pdbx_strand_id
1 'polypeptide(L)'
;KLAGLLHDIDYEETKNEPEKHSLIGAERLEEMGIEEDIVYAVKVHNHEHGLPRNSLMDKALYASDPLTGLIVASALIHPDKKLKSVDTEFVMNRYDESSFAKGANREVIASCSEMGLNLEEFIGLALEGMKSISDDLEL
;
A
#
# COMPACT_ATOMS: atom_id res chain seq x y z
N LYS A 1 -0.41 -12.11 -0.63
CA LYS A 1 0.85 -11.84 -1.35
C LYS A 1 0.61 -11.57 -2.85
N LEU A 2 -0.13 -12.45 -3.56
CA LEU A 2 -0.34 -12.29 -5.01
C LEU A 2 -1.05 -10.98 -5.37
N ALA A 3 -2.12 -10.59 -4.64
CA ALA A 3 -2.79 -9.31 -4.86
C ALA A 3 -1.84 -8.12 -4.75
N GLY A 4 -0.97 -8.10 -3.72
CA GLY A 4 0.04 -7.05 -3.56
C GLY A 4 1.11 -7.03 -4.65
N LEU A 5 1.42 -8.19 -5.25
CA LEU A 5 2.35 -8.24 -6.38
C LEU A 5 1.74 -7.70 -7.69
N LEU A 6 0.43 -7.89 -7.85
CA LEU A 6 -0.26 -7.62 -9.11
C LEU A 6 -1.04 -6.29 -9.11
N HIS A 7 -1.15 -5.59 -7.96
CA HIS A 7 -2.07 -4.45 -7.83
C HIS A 7 -1.80 -3.32 -8.83
N ASP A 8 -0.54 -3.11 -9.18
CA ASP A 8 -0.09 -2.05 -10.08
C ASP A 8 0.22 -2.54 -11.52
N ILE A 9 -0.34 -3.70 -11.94
CA ILE A 9 -0.03 -4.29 -13.25
C ILE A 9 -0.33 -3.34 -14.43
N ASP A 10 -1.22 -2.39 -14.25
CA ASP A 10 -1.62 -1.38 -15.25
C ASP A 10 -0.98 0.01 -15.03
N TYR A 11 -0.14 0.18 -13.98
CA TYR A 11 0.33 1.50 -13.57
C TYR A 11 1.07 2.26 -14.68
N GLU A 12 1.98 1.61 -15.40
CA GLU A 12 2.77 2.27 -16.45
C GLU A 12 1.88 2.82 -17.58
N GLU A 13 0.76 2.18 -17.86
CA GLU A 13 -0.15 2.63 -18.91
C GLU A 13 -1.18 3.65 -18.38
N THR A 14 -1.51 3.59 -17.09
CA THR A 14 -2.56 4.43 -16.48
C THR A 14 -2.05 5.63 -15.70
N LYS A 15 -0.74 5.80 -15.55
CA LYS A 15 -0.12 6.86 -14.74
C LYS A 15 -0.56 8.29 -15.08
N ASN A 16 -1.03 8.54 -16.30
CA ASN A 16 -1.58 9.81 -16.75
C ASN A 16 -3.12 9.83 -16.76
N GLU A 17 -3.77 8.74 -16.42
CA GLU A 17 -5.21 8.54 -16.41
C GLU A 17 -5.60 7.79 -15.11
N PRO A 18 -5.42 8.42 -13.93
CA PRO A 18 -5.60 7.75 -12.63
C PRO A 18 -7.02 7.17 -12.45
N GLU A 19 -8.01 7.72 -13.12
CA GLU A 19 -9.37 7.21 -13.14
C GLU A 19 -9.52 5.84 -13.85
N LYS A 20 -8.52 5.41 -14.60
CA LYS A 20 -8.46 4.08 -15.23
C LYS A 20 -7.64 3.08 -14.43
N HIS A 21 -6.71 3.58 -13.60
CA HIS A 21 -5.85 2.74 -12.79
C HIS A 21 -6.67 1.80 -11.89
N SER A 22 -6.22 0.59 -11.75
CA SER A 22 -6.84 -0.57 -11.11
C SER A 22 -8.03 -1.18 -11.84
N LEU A 23 -8.79 -0.42 -12.63
CA LEU A 23 -9.89 -0.98 -13.44
C LEU A 23 -9.33 -1.80 -14.60
N ILE A 24 -8.38 -1.24 -15.36
CA ILE A 24 -7.69 -1.95 -16.46
C ILE A 24 -6.91 -3.13 -15.91
N GLY A 25 -6.24 -2.95 -14.76
CA GLY A 25 -5.52 -4.02 -14.08
C GLY A 25 -6.43 -5.19 -13.71
N ALA A 26 -7.60 -4.91 -13.15
CA ALA A 26 -8.58 -5.92 -12.79
C ALA A 26 -9.11 -6.68 -14.02
N GLU A 27 -9.47 -5.97 -15.10
CA GLU A 27 -9.91 -6.60 -16.37
C GLU A 27 -8.82 -7.55 -16.92
N ARG A 28 -7.58 -7.10 -16.93
CA ARG A 28 -6.43 -7.92 -17.40
C ARG A 28 -6.22 -9.17 -16.54
N LEU A 29 -6.34 -9.06 -15.23
CA LEU A 29 -6.21 -10.20 -14.32
C LEU A 29 -7.36 -11.19 -14.47
N GLU A 30 -8.58 -10.71 -14.72
CA GLU A 30 -9.74 -11.55 -15.02
C GLU A 30 -9.53 -12.34 -16.32
N GLU A 31 -9.04 -11.69 -17.38
CA GLU A 31 -8.70 -12.35 -18.66
C GLU A 31 -7.58 -13.41 -18.50
N MET A 32 -6.67 -13.19 -17.54
CA MET A 32 -5.60 -14.15 -17.19
C MET A 32 -6.10 -15.32 -16.34
N GLY A 33 -7.35 -15.32 -15.90
CA GLY A 33 -7.94 -16.38 -15.07
C GLY A 33 -7.50 -16.33 -13.61
N ILE A 34 -7.11 -15.17 -13.11
CA ILE A 34 -6.79 -14.98 -11.67
C ILE A 34 -8.08 -15.07 -10.85
N GLU A 35 -7.95 -15.58 -9.61
CA GLU A 35 -9.08 -15.77 -8.69
C GLU A 35 -9.84 -14.44 -8.46
N GLU A 36 -11.17 -14.52 -8.45
CA GLU A 36 -12.07 -13.37 -8.39
C GLU A 36 -11.83 -12.46 -7.17
N ASP A 37 -11.50 -13.04 -6.02
CA ASP A 37 -11.21 -12.28 -4.80
C ASP A 37 -9.92 -11.44 -4.92
N ILE A 38 -8.91 -11.94 -5.62
CA ILE A 38 -7.68 -11.21 -5.92
C ILE A 38 -7.98 -10.09 -6.93
N VAL A 39 -8.70 -10.39 -7.99
CA VAL A 39 -9.13 -9.40 -9.02
C VAL A 39 -9.91 -8.26 -8.35
N TYR A 40 -10.85 -8.61 -7.47
CA TYR A 40 -11.65 -7.60 -6.77
C TYR A 40 -10.79 -6.75 -5.83
N ALA A 41 -9.87 -7.35 -5.06
CA ALA A 41 -8.97 -6.59 -4.20
C ALA A 41 -8.11 -5.59 -5.00
N VAL A 42 -7.60 -6.00 -6.16
CA VAL A 42 -6.88 -5.11 -7.09
C VAL A 42 -7.80 -4.00 -7.59
N LYS A 43 -9.03 -4.32 -7.99
CA LYS A 43 -9.99 -3.34 -8.49
C LYS A 43 -10.29 -2.23 -7.48
N VAL A 44 -10.43 -2.57 -6.20
CA VAL A 44 -10.87 -1.63 -5.16
C VAL A 44 -9.74 -0.90 -4.44
N HIS A 45 -8.47 -1.25 -4.71
CA HIS A 45 -7.37 -0.62 -3.98
C HIS A 45 -7.16 0.86 -4.33
N ASN A 46 -7.55 1.28 -5.53
CA ASN A 46 -7.50 2.69 -5.90
C ASN A 46 -8.65 3.45 -5.25
N HIS A 47 -8.32 4.38 -4.35
CA HIS A 47 -9.30 5.16 -3.59
C HIS A 47 -10.18 6.08 -4.45
N GLU A 48 -9.73 6.47 -5.64
CA GLU A 48 -10.47 7.33 -6.57
C GLU A 48 -11.82 6.73 -6.98
N HIS A 49 -11.94 5.41 -6.97
CA HIS A 49 -13.17 4.73 -7.42
C HIS A 49 -14.26 4.66 -6.34
N GLY A 50 -13.93 4.85 -5.07
CA GLY A 50 -14.89 4.78 -3.97
C GLY A 50 -15.63 3.44 -3.85
N LEU A 51 -15.05 2.35 -4.35
CA LEU A 51 -15.65 1.02 -4.34
C LEU A 51 -15.61 0.39 -2.92
N PRO A 52 -16.62 -0.41 -2.54
CA PRO A 52 -16.68 -1.01 -1.22
C PRO A 52 -15.59 -2.08 -1.03
N ARG A 53 -14.96 -2.08 0.13
CA ARG A 53 -13.98 -3.10 0.56
C ARG A 53 -14.69 -4.12 1.42
N ASN A 54 -14.94 -5.30 0.87
CA ASN A 54 -15.77 -6.34 1.49
C ASN A 54 -14.94 -7.34 2.30
N SER A 55 -13.78 -7.76 1.77
CA SER A 55 -12.92 -8.75 2.40
C SER A 55 -11.78 -8.11 3.20
N LEU A 56 -11.15 -8.92 4.07
CA LEU A 56 -9.93 -8.50 4.76
C LEU A 56 -8.80 -8.19 3.76
N MET A 57 -8.73 -8.93 2.65
CA MET A 57 -7.72 -8.71 1.60
C MET A 57 -7.92 -7.35 0.93
N ASP A 58 -9.17 -6.96 0.62
CA ASP A 58 -9.49 -5.65 0.04
C ASP A 58 -9.02 -4.51 0.96
N LYS A 59 -9.37 -4.62 2.26
CA LYS A 59 -9.01 -3.62 3.28
C LYS A 59 -7.50 -3.54 3.49
N ALA A 60 -6.84 -4.69 3.53
CA ALA A 60 -5.41 -4.77 3.74
C ALA A 60 -4.65 -4.17 2.55
N LEU A 61 -4.98 -4.52 1.32
CA LEU A 61 -4.32 -3.99 0.14
C LEU A 61 -4.52 -2.48 0.04
N TYR A 62 -5.76 -2.01 0.19
CA TYR A 62 -6.12 -0.60 0.14
C TYR A 62 -5.33 0.26 1.13
N ALA A 63 -5.25 -0.16 2.40
CA ALA A 63 -4.55 0.60 3.42
C ALA A 63 -3.01 0.47 3.33
N SER A 64 -2.50 -0.68 2.88
CA SER A 64 -1.06 -0.97 2.82
C SER A 64 -0.37 -0.25 1.67
N ASP A 65 -1.02 -0.07 0.54
CA ASP A 65 -0.42 0.52 -0.64
C ASP A 65 0.22 1.90 -0.32
N PRO A 66 -0.50 2.94 0.13
CA PRO A 66 0.14 4.21 0.47
C PRO A 66 1.07 4.12 1.69
N LEU A 67 0.86 3.17 2.61
CA LEU A 67 1.73 2.99 3.77
C LEU A 67 3.12 2.49 3.36
N THR A 68 3.20 1.57 2.41
CA THR A 68 4.50 1.08 1.92
C THR A 68 5.34 2.21 1.34
N GLY A 69 4.72 3.12 0.58
CA GLY A 69 5.37 4.32 0.07
C GLY A 69 5.87 5.26 1.18
N LEU A 70 5.08 5.44 2.24
CA LEU A 70 5.50 6.23 3.41
C LEU A 70 6.69 5.60 4.13
N ILE A 71 6.71 4.28 4.29
CA ILE A 71 7.81 3.55 4.93
C ILE A 71 9.09 3.64 4.10
N VAL A 72 9.01 3.47 2.77
CA VAL A 72 10.16 3.64 1.87
C VAL A 72 10.71 5.07 1.97
N ALA A 73 9.86 6.08 1.89
CA ALA A 73 10.26 7.47 2.04
C ALA A 73 10.94 7.72 3.39
N SER A 74 10.42 7.10 4.47
CA SER A 74 11.01 7.19 5.81
C SER A 74 12.40 6.56 5.87
N ALA A 75 12.59 5.39 5.24
CA ALA A 75 13.90 4.75 5.18
C ALA A 75 14.93 5.61 4.42
N LEU A 76 14.53 6.22 3.31
CA LEU A 76 15.42 7.05 2.47
C LEU A 76 15.91 8.31 3.18
N ILE A 77 15.13 8.88 4.10
CA ILE A 77 15.56 10.07 4.87
C ILE A 77 16.17 9.71 6.23
N HIS A 78 16.09 8.44 6.65
CA HIS A 78 16.76 8.00 7.88
C HIS A 78 18.27 8.19 7.75
N PRO A 79 19.01 8.59 8.82
CA PRO A 79 20.46 8.79 8.76
C PRO A 79 21.23 7.61 8.18
N ASP A 80 20.81 6.39 8.50
CA ASP A 80 21.43 5.16 8.00
C ASP A 80 21.00 4.78 6.57
N LYS A 81 19.92 5.38 6.07
CA LYS A 81 19.29 5.07 4.78
C LYS A 81 18.99 3.58 4.61
N LYS A 82 18.62 2.92 5.71
CA LYS A 82 18.32 1.49 5.75
C LYS A 82 16.99 1.24 6.43
N LEU A 83 16.17 0.44 5.80
CA LEU A 83 14.86 0.04 6.33
C LEU A 83 15.00 -0.67 7.69
N LYS A 84 16.05 -1.47 7.88
CA LYS A 84 16.33 -2.18 9.14
C LYS A 84 16.51 -1.23 10.34
N SER A 85 16.94 0.02 10.10
CA SER A 85 17.15 1.03 11.15
C SER A 85 15.89 1.83 11.48
N VAL A 86 14.85 1.77 10.65
CA VAL A 86 13.58 2.48 10.87
C VAL A 86 12.75 1.74 11.89
N ASP A 87 12.21 2.44 12.88
CA ASP A 87 11.25 1.90 13.84
C ASP A 87 9.84 2.50 13.64
N THR A 88 8.88 1.96 14.36
CA THR A 88 7.47 2.37 14.27
C THR A 88 7.29 3.83 14.67
N GLU A 89 7.99 4.29 15.71
CA GLU A 89 7.91 5.68 16.18
C GLU A 89 8.40 6.65 15.10
N PHE A 90 9.49 6.31 14.41
CA PHE A 90 10.00 7.13 13.31
C PHE A 90 8.97 7.26 12.18
N VAL A 91 8.30 6.17 11.80
CA VAL A 91 7.26 6.21 10.75
C VAL A 91 6.03 6.98 11.22
N MET A 92 5.61 6.83 12.50
CA MET A 92 4.51 7.59 13.09
C MET A 92 4.77 9.10 13.02
N ASN A 93 5.98 9.53 13.39
CA ASN A 93 6.37 10.94 13.31
C ASN A 93 6.31 11.45 11.85
N ARG A 94 6.71 10.63 10.87
CA ARG A 94 6.59 10.97 9.44
C ARG A 94 5.14 10.97 8.94
N TYR A 95 4.30 10.11 9.49
CA TYR A 95 2.87 10.10 9.20
C TYR A 95 2.21 11.43 9.57
N ASP A 96 2.56 11.99 10.73
CA ASP A 96 2.00 13.26 11.22
C ASP A 96 2.51 14.50 10.44
N GLU A 97 3.60 14.36 9.70
CA GLU A 97 4.12 15.42 8.84
C GLU A 97 3.39 15.47 7.50
N SER A 98 2.38 16.30 7.38
CA SER A 98 1.52 16.41 6.19
C SER A 98 2.27 16.80 4.91
N SER A 99 3.42 17.46 5.04
CA SER A 99 4.27 17.83 3.91
C SER A 99 5.21 16.72 3.43
N PHE A 100 5.42 15.69 4.26
CA PHE A 100 6.29 14.57 3.96
C PHE A 100 5.54 13.49 3.18
N ALA A 101 6.15 12.96 2.11
CA ALA A 101 5.58 11.89 1.28
C ALA A 101 4.09 12.14 0.95
N LYS A 102 3.79 13.28 0.34
CA LYS A 102 2.41 13.75 0.06
C LYS A 102 1.55 12.77 -0.73
N GLY A 103 2.18 11.90 -1.55
CA GLY A 103 1.48 10.86 -2.29
C GLY A 103 0.94 9.73 -1.40
N ALA A 104 1.46 9.57 -0.20
CA ALA A 104 0.95 8.59 0.77
C ALA A 104 -0.30 9.14 1.47
N ASN A 105 -1.47 8.83 0.95
CA ASN A 105 -2.76 9.30 1.46
C ASN A 105 -3.01 8.82 2.90
N ARG A 106 -3.01 9.76 3.86
CA ARG A 106 -3.14 9.48 5.30
C ARG A 106 -4.51 8.89 5.67
N GLU A 107 -5.57 9.33 5.02
CA GLU A 107 -6.93 8.82 5.26
C GLU A 107 -7.05 7.37 4.81
N VAL A 108 -6.44 7.03 3.67
CA VAL A 108 -6.39 5.66 3.17
C VAL A 108 -5.60 4.77 4.12
N ILE A 109 -4.45 5.20 4.62
CA ILE A 109 -3.68 4.47 5.64
C ILE A 109 -4.50 4.28 6.93
N ALA A 110 -5.19 5.31 7.40
CA ALA A 110 -6.02 5.26 8.61
C ALA A 110 -7.21 4.31 8.49
N SER A 111 -7.60 3.92 7.27
CA SER A 111 -8.63 2.90 7.05
C SER A 111 -8.25 1.51 7.60
N CYS A 112 -7.03 1.32 8.10
CA CYS A 112 -6.64 0.13 8.85
C CYS A 112 -7.57 -0.17 10.02
N SER A 113 -8.28 0.84 10.54
CA SER A 113 -9.33 0.68 11.56
C SER A 113 -10.46 -0.26 11.11
N GLU A 114 -10.73 -0.38 9.81
CA GLU A 114 -11.70 -1.32 9.25
C GLU A 114 -11.28 -2.79 9.45
N MET A 115 -10.01 -3.04 9.76
CA MET A 115 -9.46 -4.35 10.11
C MET A 115 -9.34 -4.58 11.63
N GLY A 116 -9.80 -3.62 12.44
CA GLY A 116 -9.68 -3.65 13.89
C GLY A 116 -8.27 -3.32 14.40
N LEU A 117 -7.41 -2.73 13.58
CA LEU A 117 -6.06 -2.32 13.94
C LEU A 117 -6.01 -0.82 14.24
N ASN A 118 -5.24 -0.41 15.24
CA ASN A 118 -4.85 0.98 15.36
C ASN A 118 -3.66 1.28 14.42
N LEU A 119 -3.37 2.56 14.23
CA LEU A 119 -2.35 3.00 13.26
C LEU A 119 -0.95 2.49 13.63
N GLU A 120 -0.58 2.52 14.90
CA GLU A 120 0.74 2.08 15.38
C GLU A 120 0.94 0.58 15.15
N GLU A 121 -0.06 -0.24 15.47
CA GLU A 121 -0.06 -1.68 15.21
C GLU A 121 0.08 -1.97 13.71
N PHE A 122 -0.67 -1.25 12.88
CA PHE A 122 -0.65 -1.45 11.44
C PHE A 122 0.70 -1.07 10.82
N ILE A 123 1.27 0.07 11.21
CA ILE A 123 2.61 0.48 10.79
C ILE A 123 3.66 -0.54 11.24
N GLY A 124 3.57 -1.03 12.48
CA GLY A 124 4.48 -2.06 13.00
C GLY A 124 4.46 -3.33 12.17
N LEU A 125 3.27 -3.84 11.83
CA LEU A 125 3.10 -5.04 11.01
C LEU A 125 3.64 -4.84 9.58
N ALA A 126 3.34 -3.70 8.96
CA ALA A 126 3.83 -3.39 7.63
C ALA A 126 5.36 -3.27 7.61
N LEU A 127 5.93 -2.58 8.60
CA LEU A 127 7.36 -2.39 8.75
C LEU A 127 8.10 -3.73 8.96
N GLU A 128 7.55 -4.62 9.79
CA GLU A 128 8.10 -5.96 9.99
C GLU A 128 8.10 -6.78 8.69
N GLY A 129 6.97 -6.75 7.97
CA GLY A 129 6.84 -7.41 6.67
C GLY A 129 7.87 -6.89 5.65
N MET A 130 8.03 -5.58 5.54
CA MET A 130 8.99 -4.97 4.62
C MET A 130 10.44 -5.23 5.03
N LYS A 131 10.76 -5.21 6.33
CA LYS A 131 12.09 -5.56 6.83
C LYS A 131 12.50 -7.00 6.49
N SER A 132 11.53 -7.91 6.44
CA SER A 132 11.81 -9.32 6.09
C SER A 132 12.30 -9.52 4.66
N ILE A 133 12.05 -8.53 3.78
CA ILE A 133 12.49 -8.53 2.37
C ILE A 133 13.36 -7.30 2.04
N SER A 134 13.97 -6.67 3.06
CA SER A 134 14.74 -5.43 2.87
C SER A 134 15.91 -5.58 1.90
N ASP A 135 16.52 -6.76 1.84
CA ASP A 135 17.63 -7.03 0.92
C ASP A 135 17.14 -7.08 -0.54
N ASP A 136 15.92 -7.61 -0.78
CA ASP A 136 15.29 -7.62 -2.11
C ASP A 136 14.82 -6.21 -2.52
N LEU A 137 14.50 -5.35 -1.55
CA LEU A 137 14.12 -3.96 -1.76
C LEU A 137 15.33 -3.01 -1.90
N GLU A 138 16.54 -3.49 -1.67
CA GLU A 138 17.77 -2.68 -1.66
C GLU A 138 17.73 -1.52 -0.64
N LEU A 139 17.05 -1.72 0.51
CA LEU A 139 16.79 -0.70 1.54
C LEU A 139 17.34 -1.07 2.92
#